data_3ce19463ecd922e04fad054026fd7776
#
_entry.id   3ce19463ecd922e04fad054026fd7776
#
_cell.length_a   1.000
_cell.length_b   1.000
_cell.length_c   1.000
_cell.angle_alpha   90.00
_cell.angle_beta   90.00
_cell.angle_gamma   90.00
#
_symmetry.space_group_name_H-M   'P 1'
#
loop_
_entity.id
_entity.type
_entity.pdbx_description
1 polymer ?
#
loop_
_entity_poly.entity_id
_entity_poly.type
_entity_poly.pdbx_seq_one_letter_code
_entity_poly.pdbx_strand_id
1 'polypeptide(L)'
;MTLKQRYRHIIDWFVANKGIQQTELAYANDFQLLVAVILSAQCTDKRVNIVTPALFEKYPDAETMAKARYEDVWGLIKSISYPNSKSRYLVDTARQLIENFGGRVPESIDKMMMLPGVGRKTANVIASVLYKQPRMAVDTHVFRVSRRLGLSEGKTPLQVETDLTANIPKQYIADAHHWLILHGRYVCQARRPHCEECGIYDWCRYVGN
;
A
#
# COMPACT_ATOMS: atom_id res chain seq x y z
N MET A 1 15.42 25.38 -9.59
CA MET A 1 14.29 24.56 -10.09
C MET A 1 13.07 24.78 -9.21
N THR A 2 11.92 25.09 -9.80
CA THR A 2 10.64 25.25 -9.08
C THR A 2 10.06 23.88 -8.67
N LEU A 3 9.13 23.87 -7.70
CA LEU A 3 8.44 22.64 -7.29
C LEU A 3 7.72 21.97 -8.47
N LYS A 4 7.02 22.74 -9.30
CA LYS A 4 6.32 22.23 -10.49
C LYS A 4 7.27 21.58 -11.50
N GLN A 5 8.44 22.17 -11.75
CA GLN A 5 9.45 21.58 -12.63
C GLN A 5 10.00 20.27 -12.04
N ARG A 6 10.23 20.21 -10.70
CA ARG A 6 10.70 19.01 -10.03
C ARG A 6 9.71 17.86 -10.16
N TYR A 7 8.44 18.09 -9.87
CA TYR A 7 7.39 17.09 -10.08
C TYR A 7 7.39 16.58 -11.51
N ARG A 8 7.41 17.48 -12.49
CA ARG A 8 7.42 17.10 -13.90
C ARG A 8 8.59 16.19 -14.24
N HIS A 9 9.83 16.60 -13.96
CA HIS A 9 11.00 15.79 -14.29
C HIS A 9 10.99 14.43 -13.61
N ILE A 10 10.63 14.35 -12.33
CA ILE A 10 10.60 13.10 -11.59
C ILE A 10 9.51 12.16 -12.12
N ILE A 11 8.30 12.68 -12.38
CA ILE A 11 7.20 11.86 -12.92
C ILE A 11 7.51 11.41 -14.34
N ASP A 12 8.00 12.29 -15.21
CA ASP A 12 8.37 11.95 -16.59
C ASP A 12 9.44 10.84 -16.60
N TRP A 13 10.41 10.91 -15.69
CA TRP A 13 11.42 9.87 -15.56
C TRP A 13 10.82 8.52 -15.11
N PHE A 14 9.94 8.51 -14.11
CA PHE A 14 9.28 7.27 -13.67
C PHE A 14 8.40 6.67 -14.77
N VAL A 15 7.65 7.48 -15.49
CA VAL A 15 6.85 7.03 -16.65
C VAL A 15 7.73 6.36 -17.69
N ALA A 16 8.86 6.98 -18.03
CA ALA A 16 9.77 6.49 -19.06
C ALA A 16 10.54 5.21 -18.65
N ASN A 17 10.90 5.09 -17.34
CA ASN A 17 11.84 4.06 -16.89
C ASN A 17 11.23 2.96 -16.04
N LYS A 18 10.04 3.16 -15.45
CA LYS A 18 9.40 2.19 -14.55
C LYS A 18 8.05 1.70 -15.05
N GLY A 19 7.37 2.47 -15.90
CA GLY A 19 6.07 2.10 -16.44
C GLY A 19 5.02 1.83 -15.35
N ILE A 20 4.03 0.99 -15.66
CA ILE A 20 2.98 0.57 -14.73
C ILE A 20 3.59 -0.39 -13.70
N GLN A 21 3.45 -0.06 -12.43
CA GLN A 21 3.89 -0.89 -11.33
C GLN A 21 2.68 -1.48 -10.60
N GLN A 22 2.87 -2.67 -10.04
CA GLN A 22 1.85 -3.38 -9.26
C GLN A 22 2.34 -3.66 -7.85
N THR A 23 1.41 -4.00 -6.96
CA THR A 23 1.74 -4.48 -5.62
C THR A 23 2.55 -5.78 -5.69
N GLU A 24 3.50 -5.95 -4.78
CA GLU A 24 4.25 -7.22 -4.62
C GLU A 24 3.45 -8.29 -3.85
N LEU A 25 2.26 -7.96 -3.32
CA LEU A 25 1.38 -8.91 -2.66
C LEU A 25 0.74 -9.86 -3.68
N ALA A 26 0.74 -11.16 -3.39
CA ALA A 26 0.10 -12.18 -4.20
C ALA A 26 -1.39 -12.34 -3.81
N TYR A 27 -2.29 -12.27 -4.78
CA TYR A 27 -3.73 -12.43 -4.61
C TYR A 27 -4.39 -12.85 -5.92
N ALA A 28 -5.55 -13.53 -5.84
CA ALA A 28 -6.32 -13.96 -7.01
C ALA A 28 -7.65 -13.20 -7.17
N ASN A 29 -8.16 -12.57 -6.11
CA ASN A 29 -9.42 -11.83 -6.12
C ASN A 29 -9.40 -10.65 -5.12
N ASP A 30 -10.44 -9.81 -5.14
CA ASP A 30 -10.53 -8.58 -4.34
C ASP A 30 -10.48 -8.85 -2.84
N PHE A 31 -11.15 -9.92 -2.37
CA PHE A 31 -11.12 -10.33 -0.98
C PHE A 31 -9.69 -10.72 -0.54
N GLN A 32 -9.00 -11.50 -1.35
CA GLN A 32 -7.63 -11.92 -1.06
C GLN A 32 -6.66 -10.73 -1.01
N LEU A 33 -6.84 -9.72 -1.88
CA LEU A 33 -6.07 -8.49 -1.78
C LEU A 33 -6.35 -7.76 -0.46
N LEU A 34 -7.62 -7.59 -0.07
CA LEU A 34 -7.99 -6.97 1.21
C LEU A 34 -7.31 -7.69 2.39
N VAL A 35 -7.39 -9.01 2.43
CA VAL A 35 -6.73 -9.86 3.44
C VAL A 35 -5.22 -9.63 3.45
N ALA A 36 -4.57 -9.70 2.28
CA ALA A 36 -3.12 -9.54 2.15
C ALA A 36 -2.66 -8.14 2.63
N VAL A 37 -3.42 -7.08 2.30
CA VAL A 37 -3.11 -5.71 2.75
C VAL A 37 -3.30 -5.56 4.27
N ILE A 38 -4.34 -6.14 4.87
CA ILE A 38 -4.49 -6.17 6.34
C ILE A 38 -3.30 -6.89 6.98
N LEU A 39 -2.87 -8.01 6.42
CA LEU A 39 -1.72 -8.78 6.92
C LEU A 39 -0.40 -8.03 6.78
N SER A 40 -0.24 -7.18 5.75
CA SER A 40 1.00 -6.43 5.50
C SER A 40 1.24 -5.27 6.48
N ALA A 41 0.25 -4.89 7.30
CA ALA A 41 0.44 -3.89 8.34
C ALA A 41 1.56 -4.32 9.30
N GLN A 42 2.67 -3.53 9.34
CA GLN A 42 3.88 -3.83 10.12
C GLN A 42 4.50 -5.22 9.84
N CYS A 43 4.33 -5.72 8.62
CA CYS A 43 4.89 -6.96 8.14
C CYS A 43 5.39 -6.80 6.71
N THR A 44 6.41 -7.55 6.31
CA THR A 44 6.92 -7.48 4.92
C THR A 44 6.01 -8.24 3.97
N ASP A 45 5.86 -7.74 2.73
CA ASP A 45 5.09 -8.41 1.68
C ASP A 45 5.62 -9.84 1.43
N LYS A 46 6.95 -10.04 1.49
CA LYS A 46 7.56 -11.37 1.40
C LYS A 46 7.02 -12.33 2.46
N ARG A 47 6.87 -11.88 3.72
CA ARG A 47 6.34 -12.72 4.80
C ARG A 47 4.84 -12.99 4.58
N VAL A 48 4.08 -12.00 4.14
CA VAL A 48 2.66 -12.17 3.80
C VAL A 48 2.52 -13.23 2.71
N ASN A 49 3.28 -13.13 1.63
CA ASN A 49 3.22 -14.06 0.50
C ASN A 49 3.64 -15.51 0.86
N ILE A 50 4.36 -15.70 1.98
CA ILE A 50 4.67 -17.05 2.49
C ILE A 50 3.46 -17.69 3.18
N VAL A 51 2.63 -16.92 3.89
CA VAL A 51 1.52 -17.48 4.68
C VAL A 51 0.19 -17.49 3.94
N THR A 52 -0.01 -16.57 2.99
CA THR A 52 -1.28 -16.43 2.28
C THR A 52 -1.67 -17.61 1.40
N PRO A 53 -0.78 -18.40 0.76
CA PRO A 53 -1.20 -19.56 -0.01
C PRO A 53 -2.02 -20.56 0.82
N ALA A 54 -1.53 -21.00 1.99
CA ALA A 54 -2.27 -21.90 2.86
C ALA A 54 -3.55 -21.28 3.44
N LEU A 55 -3.53 -19.96 3.68
CA LEU A 55 -4.71 -19.24 4.14
C LEU A 55 -5.79 -19.19 3.06
N PHE A 56 -5.43 -18.88 1.82
CA PHE A 56 -6.36 -18.76 0.70
C PHE A 56 -6.82 -20.09 0.14
N GLU A 57 -6.05 -21.16 0.30
CA GLU A 57 -6.50 -22.53 0.02
C GLU A 57 -7.68 -22.91 0.94
N LYS A 58 -7.57 -22.58 2.23
CA LYS A 58 -8.61 -22.90 3.22
C LYS A 58 -9.77 -21.90 3.21
N TYR A 59 -9.49 -20.64 2.96
CA TYR A 59 -10.46 -19.53 2.99
C TYR A 59 -10.32 -18.64 1.75
N PRO A 60 -10.77 -19.10 0.57
CA PRO A 60 -10.57 -18.40 -0.70
C PRO A 60 -11.39 -17.11 -0.85
N ASP A 61 -12.45 -16.93 -0.08
CA ASP A 61 -13.43 -15.86 -0.16
C ASP A 61 -13.97 -15.42 1.21
N ALA A 62 -14.81 -14.37 1.22
CA ALA A 62 -15.40 -13.84 2.43
C ALA A 62 -16.38 -14.83 3.08
N GLU A 63 -17.09 -15.67 2.30
CA GLU A 63 -18.10 -16.59 2.82
C GLU A 63 -17.45 -17.69 3.67
N THR A 64 -16.36 -18.24 3.21
CA THR A 64 -15.61 -19.27 3.92
C THR A 64 -14.88 -18.70 5.14
N MET A 65 -14.28 -17.51 5.01
CA MET A 65 -13.58 -16.84 6.09
C MET A 65 -14.54 -16.38 7.21
N ALA A 66 -15.75 -15.94 6.89
CA ALA A 66 -16.74 -15.50 7.87
C ALA A 66 -17.17 -16.63 8.84
N LYS A 67 -17.09 -17.88 8.41
CA LYS A 67 -17.42 -19.09 9.19
C LYS A 67 -16.21 -19.61 9.99
N ALA A 68 -15.03 -19.05 9.78
CA ALA A 68 -13.82 -19.53 10.43
C ALA A 68 -13.81 -19.23 11.93
N ARG A 69 -13.14 -20.10 12.70
CA ARG A 69 -12.76 -19.79 14.09
C ARG A 69 -11.50 -18.95 14.08
N TYR A 70 -11.40 -17.99 15.01
CA TYR A 70 -10.19 -17.15 15.12
C TYR A 70 -8.92 -17.95 15.30
N GLU A 71 -8.98 -19.03 16.07
CA GLU A 71 -7.85 -19.90 16.38
C GLU A 71 -7.34 -20.64 15.12
N ASP A 72 -8.24 -21.04 14.24
CA ASP A 72 -7.87 -21.70 12.98
C ASP A 72 -7.14 -20.74 12.04
N VAL A 73 -7.61 -19.49 11.93
CA VAL A 73 -6.95 -18.44 11.16
C VAL A 73 -5.61 -18.07 11.82
N TRP A 74 -5.58 -17.93 13.14
CA TRP A 74 -4.36 -17.66 13.89
C TRP A 74 -3.28 -18.71 13.63
N GLY A 75 -3.65 -19.99 13.62
CA GLY A 75 -2.73 -21.09 13.32
C GLY A 75 -1.99 -20.93 12.00
N LEU A 76 -2.68 -20.40 10.97
CA LEU A 76 -2.13 -20.15 9.64
C LEU A 76 -1.26 -18.89 9.56
N ILE A 77 -1.57 -17.86 10.35
CA ILE A 77 -0.87 -16.57 10.29
C ILE A 77 0.04 -16.27 11.48
N LYS A 78 0.32 -17.25 12.35
CA LYS A 78 1.09 -17.07 13.61
C LYS A 78 2.47 -16.43 13.42
N SER A 79 3.05 -16.50 12.24
CA SER A 79 4.35 -15.91 11.91
C SER A 79 4.25 -14.46 11.41
N ILE A 80 3.05 -13.91 11.26
CA ILE A 80 2.78 -12.52 10.92
C ILE A 80 2.83 -11.66 12.19
N SER A 81 3.23 -10.39 12.08
CA SER A 81 3.16 -9.45 13.20
C SER A 81 1.72 -9.29 13.71
N TYR A 82 1.53 -9.31 15.03
CA TYR A 82 0.21 -9.16 15.68
C TYR A 82 -0.85 -10.19 15.26
N PRO A 83 -0.55 -11.50 15.29
CA PRO A 83 -1.42 -12.53 14.73
C PRO A 83 -2.77 -12.61 15.47
N ASN A 84 -2.80 -12.33 16.79
CA ASN A 84 -4.03 -12.37 17.59
C ASN A 84 -5.06 -11.33 17.13
N SER A 85 -4.64 -10.09 16.89
CA SER A 85 -5.53 -9.03 16.40
C SER A 85 -5.91 -9.29 14.96
N LYS A 86 -4.95 -9.70 14.12
CA LYS A 86 -5.18 -9.90 12.69
C LYS A 86 -6.10 -11.08 12.40
N SER A 87 -6.01 -12.19 13.14
CA SER A 87 -6.95 -13.31 12.96
C SER A 87 -8.40 -12.88 13.22
N ARG A 88 -8.62 -12.07 14.26
CA ARG A 88 -9.95 -11.47 14.51
C ARG A 88 -10.35 -10.52 13.39
N TYR A 89 -9.47 -9.58 13.01
CA TYR A 89 -9.77 -8.64 11.91
C TYR A 89 -10.18 -9.34 10.64
N LEU A 90 -9.50 -10.43 10.24
CA LEU A 90 -9.85 -11.13 9.00
C LEU A 90 -11.24 -11.75 9.05
N VAL A 91 -11.56 -12.47 10.14
CA VAL A 91 -12.86 -13.12 10.30
C VAL A 91 -13.98 -12.09 10.43
N ASP A 92 -13.78 -11.04 11.26
CA ASP A 92 -14.81 -10.02 11.48
C ASP A 92 -15.00 -9.14 10.24
N THR A 93 -13.93 -8.84 9.48
CA THR A 93 -14.03 -8.19 8.18
C THR A 93 -14.84 -9.03 7.20
N ALA A 94 -14.59 -10.33 7.13
CA ALA A 94 -15.35 -11.22 6.26
C ALA A 94 -16.84 -11.26 6.62
N ARG A 95 -17.18 -11.32 7.92
CA ARG A 95 -18.57 -11.25 8.41
C ARG A 95 -19.22 -9.94 8.00
N GLN A 96 -18.57 -8.80 8.25
CA GLN A 96 -19.09 -7.50 7.86
C GLN A 96 -19.24 -7.34 6.34
N LEU A 97 -18.34 -7.91 5.53
CA LEU A 97 -18.52 -7.93 4.08
C LEU A 97 -19.80 -8.65 3.67
N ILE A 98 -20.07 -9.80 4.26
CA ILE A 98 -21.32 -10.56 3.98
C ILE A 98 -22.55 -9.77 4.44
N GLU A 99 -22.53 -9.26 5.68
CA GLU A 99 -23.70 -8.60 6.29
C GLU A 99 -24.04 -7.27 5.62
N ASN A 100 -23.02 -6.45 5.29
CA ASN A 100 -23.23 -5.05 4.90
C ASN A 100 -22.92 -4.77 3.43
N PHE A 101 -22.18 -5.65 2.73
CA PHE A 101 -21.66 -5.37 1.39
C PHE A 101 -21.85 -6.53 0.40
N GLY A 102 -22.70 -7.52 0.73
CA GLY A 102 -22.98 -8.66 -0.15
C GLY A 102 -21.74 -9.50 -0.52
N GLY A 103 -20.78 -9.61 0.40
CA GLY A 103 -19.53 -10.35 0.24
C GLY A 103 -18.47 -9.63 -0.62
N ARG A 104 -18.72 -8.38 -1.06
CA ARG A 104 -17.82 -7.63 -1.93
C ARG A 104 -17.04 -6.57 -1.16
N VAL A 105 -15.83 -6.30 -1.60
CA VAL A 105 -15.03 -5.18 -1.07
C VAL A 105 -15.66 -3.87 -1.55
N PRO A 106 -16.03 -2.93 -0.66
CA PRO A 106 -16.64 -1.68 -1.08
C PRO A 106 -15.64 -0.74 -1.77
N GLU A 107 -16.10 0.04 -2.76
CA GLU A 107 -15.27 1.03 -3.47
C GLU A 107 -15.01 2.31 -2.66
N SER A 108 -15.93 2.65 -1.75
CA SER A 108 -15.84 3.86 -0.94
C SER A 108 -14.80 3.71 0.17
N ILE A 109 -13.88 4.67 0.27
CA ILE A 109 -12.88 4.75 1.36
C ILE A 109 -13.56 4.72 2.73
N ASP A 110 -14.63 5.50 2.93
CA ASP A 110 -15.32 5.58 4.21
C ASP A 110 -15.96 4.23 4.58
N LYS A 111 -16.54 3.53 3.61
CA LYS A 111 -17.09 2.19 3.82
C LYS A 111 -15.99 1.15 4.08
N MET A 112 -14.87 1.22 3.37
CA MET A 112 -13.72 0.35 3.66
C MET A 112 -13.18 0.57 5.08
N MET A 113 -13.11 1.81 5.54
CA MET A 113 -12.62 2.15 6.88
C MET A 113 -13.56 1.69 8.02
N MET A 114 -14.79 1.28 7.73
CA MET A 114 -15.66 0.62 8.69
C MET A 114 -15.22 -0.83 8.99
N LEU A 115 -14.47 -1.45 8.10
CA LEU A 115 -14.02 -2.83 8.23
C LEU A 115 -12.90 -2.95 9.29
N PRO A 116 -12.94 -3.98 10.16
CA PRO A 116 -11.91 -4.22 11.15
C PRO A 116 -10.50 -4.35 10.54
N GLY A 117 -9.54 -3.64 11.11
CA GLY A 117 -8.15 -3.66 10.61
C GLY A 117 -7.89 -2.83 9.35
N VAL A 118 -8.90 -2.13 8.83
CA VAL A 118 -8.79 -1.25 7.67
C VAL A 118 -8.72 0.21 8.09
N GLY A 119 -7.52 0.76 8.17
CA GLY A 119 -7.30 2.19 8.34
C GLY A 119 -7.23 2.92 6.99
N ARG A 120 -7.12 4.27 7.04
CA ARG A 120 -7.03 5.14 5.85
C ARG A 120 -5.96 4.67 4.84
N LYS A 121 -4.76 4.31 5.32
CA LYS A 121 -3.69 3.82 4.44
C LYS A 121 -4.11 2.54 3.70
N THR A 122 -4.65 1.56 4.43
CA THR A 122 -5.14 0.29 3.87
C THR A 122 -6.23 0.53 2.83
N ALA A 123 -7.22 1.37 3.16
CA ALA A 123 -8.29 1.74 2.24
C ALA A 123 -7.78 2.40 0.96
N ASN A 124 -6.81 3.33 1.07
CA ASN A 124 -6.19 3.97 -0.09
C ASN A 124 -5.44 2.97 -0.99
N VAL A 125 -4.71 2.01 -0.41
CA VAL A 125 -4.04 0.95 -1.19
C VAL A 125 -5.07 0.12 -1.96
N ILE A 126 -6.13 -0.34 -1.29
CA ILE A 126 -7.17 -1.16 -1.91
C ILE A 126 -7.88 -0.38 -3.03
N ALA A 127 -8.29 0.86 -2.77
CA ALA A 127 -8.95 1.71 -3.76
C ALA A 127 -8.06 1.97 -4.99
N SER A 128 -6.76 2.16 -4.79
CA SER A 128 -5.80 2.34 -5.87
C SER A 128 -5.62 1.06 -6.69
N VAL A 129 -5.45 -0.09 -6.04
CA VAL A 129 -5.13 -1.36 -6.72
C VAL A 129 -6.36 -1.96 -7.40
N LEU A 130 -7.50 -2.10 -6.70
CA LEU A 130 -8.70 -2.74 -7.24
C LEU A 130 -9.48 -1.82 -8.19
N TYR A 131 -9.69 -0.57 -7.75
CA TYR A 131 -10.62 0.34 -8.42
C TYR A 131 -9.93 1.42 -9.24
N LYS A 132 -8.59 1.37 -9.35
CA LYS A 132 -7.78 2.35 -10.08
C LYS A 132 -8.08 3.80 -9.67
N GLN A 133 -8.56 4.00 -8.44
CA GLN A 133 -8.80 5.34 -7.93
C GLN A 133 -7.47 6.08 -7.75
N PRO A 134 -7.39 7.37 -8.05
CA PRO A 134 -6.19 8.17 -7.88
C PRO A 134 -5.93 8.44 -6.39
N ARG A 135 -5.48 7.44 -5.67
CA ARG A 135 -5.20 7.50 -4.23
C ARG A 135 -3.71 7.27 -3.94
N MET A 136 -3.19 8.09 -3.05
CA MET A 136 -1.81 8.00 -2.58
C MET A 136 -1.81 7.46 -1.14
N ALA A 137 -1.35 6.24 -0.94
CA ALA A 137 -1.16 5.71 0.40
C ALA A 137 0.25 6.05 0.89
N VAL A 138 0.36 6.91 1.90
CA VAL A 138 1.66 7.35 2.42
C VAL A 138 2.14 6.41 3.52
N ASP A 139 3.09 5.56 3.17
CA ASP A 139 3.84 4.74 4.13
C ASP A 139 5.19 5.39 4.49
N THR A 140 6.02 4.69 5.25
CA THR A 140 7.34 5.19 5.65
C THR A 140 8.29 5.40 4.46
N HIS A 141 8.14 4.63 3.36
CA HIS A 141 8.93 4.80 2.15
C HIS A 141 8.46 6.03 1.37
N VAL A 142 7.18 6.12 1.06
CA VAL A 142 6.59 7.28 0.37
C VAL A 142 6.88 8.56 1.15
N PHE A 143 6.66 8.57 2.47
CA PHE A 143 6.93 9.72 3.33
C PHE A 143 8.38 10.19 3.24
N ARG A 144 9.33 9.27 3.40
CA ARG A 144 10.77 9.57 3.33
C ARG A 144 11.21 10.05 1.96
N VAL A 145 10.82 9.30 0.92
CA VAL A 145 11.24 9.58 -0.45
C VAL A 145 10.70 10.92 -0.92
N SER A 146 9.41 11.20 -0.71
CA SER A 146 8.79 12.46 -1.12
C SER A 146 9.48 13.68 -0.49
N ARG A 147 9.85 13.59 0.78
CA ARG A 147 10.57 14.67 1.49
C ARG A 147 12.00 14.82 0.99
N ARG A 148 12.72 13.72 0.80
CA ARG A 148 14.10 13.75 0.27
C ARG A 148 14.14 14.31 -1.15
N LEU A 149 13.20 13.92 -1.98
CA LEU A 149 13.07 14.47 -3.34
C LEU A 149 12.64 15.94 -3.33
N GLY A 150 12.10 16.45 -2.23
CA GLY A 150 11.55 17.81 -2.15
C GLY A 150 10.23 17.93 -2.89
N LEU A 151 9.43 16.85 -2.95
CA LEU A 151 8.07 16.85 -3.47
C LEU A 151 7.07 17.29 -2.40
N SER A 152 7.40 17.12 -1.11
CA SER A 152 6.58 17.58 0.01
C SER A 152 7.47 18.03 1.17
N GLU A 153 7.03 19.06 1.89
CA GLU A 153 7.58 19.50 3.16
C GLU A 153 6.69 19.08 4.34
N GLY A 154 5.62 18.33 4.06
CA GLY A 154 4.65 17.85 5.04
C GLY A 154 5.30 17.09 6.20
N LYS A 155 4.82 17.35 7.41
CA LYS A 155 5.30 16.75 8.65
C LYS A 155 4.51 15.52 9.06
N THR A 156 3.34 15.30 8.45
CA THR A 156 2.46 14.15 8.69
C THR A 156 2.18 13.40 7.38
N PRO A 157 1.85 12.09 7.45
CA PRO A 157 1.44 11.34 6.27
C PRO A 157 0.29 11.98 5.49
N LEU A 158 -0.68 12.57 6.19
CA LEU A 158 -1.83 13.23 5.57
C LEU A 158 -1.41 14.48 4.77
N GLN A 159 -0.49 15.29 5.30
CA GLN A 159 0.04 16.44 4.58
C GLN A 159 0.80 16.01 3.31
N VAL A 160 1.63 14.97 3.41
CA VAL A 160 2.34 14.41 2.26
C VAL A 160 1.36 13.82 1.23
N GLU A 161 0.32 13.12 1.66
CA GLU A 161 -0.76 12.63 0.78
C GLU A 161 -1.39 13.79 0.01
N THR A 162 -1.73 14.89 0.71
CA THR A 162 -2.34 16.09 0.12
C THR A 162 -1.41 16.73 -0.90
N ASP A 163 -0.14 16.94 -0.55
CA ASP A 163 0.85 17.54 -1.45
C ASP A 163 1.05 16.72 -2.73
N LEU A 164 1.22 15.40 -2.57
CA LEU A 164 1.44 14.50 -3.71
C LEU A 164 0.21 14.43 -4.63
N THR A 165 -0.99 14.30 -4.06
CA THR A 165 -2.23 14.21 -4.86
C THR A 165 -2.60 15.52 -5.55
N ALA A 166 -2.19 16.66 -4.99
CA ALA A 166 -2.41 17.97 -5.61
C ALA A 166 -1.46 18.26 -6.79
N ASN A 167 -0.26 17.66 -6.82
CA ASN A 167 0.79 18.00 -7.78
C ASN A 167 1.08 16.88 -8.80
N ILE A 168 0.73 15.63 -8.53
CA ILE A 168 0.87 14.52 -9.49
C ILE A 168 -0.38 14.47 -10.37
N PRO A 169 -0.24 14.36 -11.73
CA PRO A 169 -1.38 14.18 -12.61
C PRO A 169 -2.22 12.96 -12.20
N LYS A 170 -3.54 13.10 -12.19
CA LYS A 170 -4.48 12.07 -11.66
C LYS A 170 -4.22 10.66 -12.21
N GLN A 171 -3.90 10.57 -13.50
CA GLN A 171 -3.62 9.29 -14.18
C GLN A 171 -2.39 8.57 -13.63
N TYR A 172 -1.45 9.26 -13.00
CA TYR A 172 -0.21 8.68 -12.48
C TYR A 172 -0.21 8.50 -10.96
N ILE A 173 -1.24 8.92 -10.22
CA ILE A 173 -1.22 8.87 -8.76
C ILE A 173 -1.10 7.42 -8.26
N ALA A 174 -1.83 6.48 -8.86
CA ALA A 174 -1.77 5.07 -8.48
C ALA A 174 -0.38 4.47 -8.76
N ASP A 175 0.19 4.74 -9.93
CA ASP A 175 1.53 4.27 -10.29
C ASP A 175 2.60 4.96 -9.44
N ALA A 176 2.48 6.26 -9.20
CA ALA A 176 3.42 7.02 -8.38
C ALA A 176 3.51 6.51 -6.95
N HIS A 177 2.42 6.00 -6.38
CA HIS A 177 2.44 5.31 -5.09
C HIS A 177 3.43 4.14 -5.11
N HIS A 178 3.34 3.27 -6.13
CA HIS A 178 4.24 2.13 -6.26
C HIS A 178 5.67 2.55 -6.62
N TRP A 179 5.85 3.53 -7.52
CA TRP A 179 7.18 4.05 -7.84
C TRP A 179 7.92 4.55 -6.60
N LEU A 180 7.26 5.35 -5.77
CA LEU A 180 7.86 5.89 -4.56
C LEU A 180 8.18 4.82 -3.51
N ILE A 181 7.30 3.80 -3.35
CA ILE A 181 7.57 2.67 -2.46
C ILE A 181 8.79 1.89 -2.94
N LEU A 182 8.80 1.45 -4.21
CA LEU A 182 9.87 0.62 -4.76
C LEU A 182 11.19 1.39 -4.81
N HIS A 183 11.15 2.66 -5.19
CA HIS A 183 12.32 3.53 -5.12
C HIS A 183 12.85 3.65 -3.69
N GLY A 184 11.97 3.76 -2.71
CA GLY A 184 12.32 3.79 -1.29
C GLY A 184 12.86 2.46 -0.75
N ARG A 185 12.42 1.34 -1.27
CA ARG A 185 12.90 0.01 -0.88
C ARG A 185 14.28 -0.30 -1.44
N TYR A 186 14.49 -0.01 -2.71
CA TYR A 186 15.63 -0.53 -3.47
C TYR A 186 16.70 0.52 -3.78
N VAL A 187 16.35 1.80 -3.91
CA VAL A 187 17.29 2.88 -4.25
C VAL A 187 17.46 3.86 -3.09
N CYS A 188 16.43 4.63 -2.76
CA CYS A 188 16.49 5.66 -1.71
C CYS A 188 16.27 5.05 -0.32
N GLN A 189 17.15 4.14 0.10
CA GLN A 189 17.07 3.44 1.38
C GLN A 189 17.24 4.39 2.57
N ALA A 190 16.72 3.99 3.76
CA ALA A 190 16.69 4.88 4.93
C ALA A 190 18.08 5.27 5.43
N ARG A 191 18.99 4.29 5.59
CA ARG A 191 20.32 4.50 6.16
C ARG A 191 21.42 4.74 5.12
N ARG A 192 21.35 4.01 4.00
CA ARG A 192 22.37 4.08 2.93
C ARG A 192 21.66 4.16 1.57
N PRO A 193 21.22 5.35 1.14
CA PRO A 193 20.62 5.51 -0.18
C PRO A 193 21.69 5.32 -1.27
N HIS A 194 21.33 4.59 -2.34
CA HIS A 194 22.18 4.34 -3.50
C HIS A 194 22.07 5.54 -4.47
N CYS A 195 22.59 6.69 -4.05
CA CYS A 195 22.48 7.95 -4.78
C CYS A 195 23.21 7.93 -6.13
N GLU A 196 24.31 7.20 -6.23
CA GLU A 196 25.13 7.05 -7.46
C GLU A 196 24.36 6.31 -8.57
N GLU A 197 23.44 5.41 -8.20
CA GLU A 197 22.59 4.65 -9.13
C GLU A 197 21.21 5.27 -9.32
N CYS A 198 20.95 6.44 -8.70
CA CYS A 198 19.63 7.06 -8.66
C CYS A 198 19.36 7.88 -9.92
N GLY A 199 18.52 7.37 -10.83
CA GLY A 199 18.19 8.05 -12.08
C GLY A 199 17.41 9.36 -11.94
N ILE A 200 17.00 9.75 -10.72
CA ILE A 200 16.35 11.03 -10.42
C ILE A 200 17.22 11.93 -9.52
N TYR A 201 18.52 11.61 -9.44
CA TYR A 201 19.49 12.31 -8.58
C TYR A 201 19.55 13.81 -8.84
N ASP A 202 19.61 14.23 -10.10
CA ASP A 202 19.77 15.63 -10.52
C ASP A 202 18.61 16.55 -10.07
N TRP A 203 17.45 15.95 -9.75
CA TRP A 203 16.27 16.70 -9.30
C TRP A 203 16.00 16.53 -7.80
N CYS A 204 16.85 15.77 -7.10
CA CYS A 204 16.70 15.48 -5.69
C CYS A 204 17.15 16.67 -4.82
N ARG A 205 16.44 16.94 -3.70
CA ARG A 205 16.86 17.96 -2.71
C ARG A 205 17.78 17.40 -1.64
N TYR A 206 17.87 16.09 -1.52
CA TYR A 206 18.65 15.39 -0.48
C TYR A 206 20.11 15.17 -0.91
N VAL A 207 20.61 15.86 -1.92
CA VAL A 207 21.93 15.65 -2.49
C VAL A 207 23.01 15.89 -1.43
N GLY A 208 23.72 14.84 -1.04
CA GLY A 208 25.05 14.97 -0.45
C GLY A 208 25.16 15.30 1.04
N ASN A 209 24.19 14.90 1.89
CA ASN A 209 24.40 14.87 3.35
C ASN A 209 24.61 13.45 3.86
#